data_ad47a8a5c282417c3b3970204a024362
#
_entry.id   ad47a8a5c282417c3b3970204a024362
#
_cell.length_a   1.000
_cell.length_b   1.000
_cell.length_c   1.000
_cell.angle_alpha   90.00
_cell.angle_beta   90.00
_cell.angle_gamma   90.00
#
_symmetry.space_group_name_H-M   'P 1'
#
loop_
_entity.id
_entity.type
_entity.pdbx_description
1 polymer ?
#
loop_
_entity_poly.entity_id
_entity_poly.type
_entity_poly.pdbx_seq_one_letter_code
_entity_poly.pdbx_strand_id
1 'polypeptide(L)'
;FSGIGVEKMELNSKYVKDAFARKVEELSGPVIAQPFMKEVYDGELRALFYAGKELGTIIKKPQDGDYLANIAQGAMFEKYQLPATMRNICEEIAWDLKEFDVPFIAFDILGTNITEINLTCSGLIV
;
A
#
# COMPACT_ATOMS: atom_id res chain seq x y z
N PHE A 1 -7.40 -4.46 -3.26
CA PHE A 1 -8.64 -4.37 -2.84
C PHE A 1 -8.97 -4.37 -1.35
N SER A 2 -8.68 -3.25 -0.69
CA SER A 2 -9.13 -2.96 0.67
C SER A 2 -8.71 -3.97 1.75
N GLY A 3 -7.57 -4.66 1.58
CA GLY A 3 -7.06 -5.64 2.54
C GLY A 3 -7.86 -6.96 2.62
N ILE A 4 -8.86 -7.16 1.75
CA ILE A 4 -9.62 -8.42 1.70
C ILE A 4 -8.70 -9.53 1.21
N GLY A 5 -8.67 -10.65 1.96
CA GLY A 5 -7.86 -11.82 1.63
C GLY A 5 -6.39 -11.72 2.08
N VAL A 6 -5.97 -10.62 2.72
CA VAL A 6 -4.63 -10.52 3.33
C VAL A 6 -4.59 -11.34 4.61
N GLU A 7 -3.54 -12.15 4.78
CA GLU A 7 -3.32 -12.98 5.96
C GLU A 7 -1.85 -12.89 6.39
N LYS A 8 -1.63 -12.56 7.66
CA LYS A 8 -0.29 -12.55 8.26
C LYS A 8 0.00 -13.93 8.83
N MET A 9 1.18 -14.46 8.51
CA MET A 9 1.62 -15.75 9.05
C MET A 9 3.12 -15.77 9.37
N GLU A 10 3.53 -16.67 10.24
CA GLU A 10 4.94 -16.92 10.55
C GLU A 10 5.51 -17.96 9.58
N LEU A 11 6.62 -17.64 8.92
CA LEU A 11 7.24 -18.52 7.91
C LEU A 11 7.75 -19.85 8.48
N ASN A 12 8.06 -19.93 9.78
CA ASN A 12 8.47 -21.14 10.46
C ASN A 12 7.28 -22.00 10.93
N SER A 13 6.07 -21.57 10.69
CA SER A 13 4.88 -22.35 11.00
C SER A 13 4.82 -23.61 10.14
N LYS A 14 4.55 -24.76 10.76
CA LYS A 14 4.31 -26.03 10.04
C LYS A 14 3.09 -25.95 9.10
N TYR A 15 2.22 -24.98 9.29
CA TYR A 15 0.99 -24.77 8.51
C TYR A 15 1.19 -23.85 7.31
N VAL A 16 2.39 -23.28 7.09
CA VAL A 16 2.59 -22.29 6.03
C VAL A 16 2.25 -22.81 4.64
N LYS A 17 2.60 -24.07 4.35
CA LYS A 17 2.29 -24.71 3.06
C LYS A 17 0.80 -24.87 2.84
N ASP A 18 0.08 -25.33 3.86
CA ASP A 18 -1.36 -25.56 3.79
C ASP A 18 -2.11 -24.20 3.64
N ALA A 19 -1.64 -23.19 4.35
CA ALA A 19 -2.19 -21.83 4.23
C ALA A 19 -2.00 -21.26 2.82
N PHE A 20 -0.82 -21.46 2.22
CA PHE A 20 -0.57 -21.05 0.84
C PHE A 20 -1.47 -21.81 -0.15
N ALA A 21 -1.57 -23.15 -0.03
CA ALA A 21 -2.41 -23.95 -0.89
C ALA A 21 -3.88 -23.51 -0.82
N ARG A 22 -4.38 -23.29 0.38
CA ARG A 22 -5.74 -22.77 0.62
C ARG A 22 -5.95 -21.39 -0.03
N LYS A 23 -4.99 -20.46 0.10
CA LYS A 23 -5.09 -19.14 -0.50
C LYS A 23 -5.08 -19.17 -2.04
N VAL A 24 -4.26 -20.04 -2.64
CA VAL A 24 -4.25 -20.24 -4.10
C VAL A 24 -5.59 -20.77 -4.58
N GLU A 25 -6.21 -21.70 -3.84
CA GLU A 25 -7.52 -22.24 -4.14
C GLU A 25 -8.63 -21.18 -3.99
N GLU A 26 -8.66 -20.47 -2.84
CA GLU A 26 -9.64 -19.40 -2.58
C GLU A 26 -9.62 -18.30 -3.65
N LEU A 27 -8.43 -17.88 -4.09
CA LEU A 27 -8.27 -16.83 -5.09
C LEU A 27 -8.28 -17.33 -6.52
N SER A 28 -8.32 -18.64 -6.72
CA SER A 28 -8.27 -19.30 -8.03
C SER A 28 -7.09 -18.83 -8.90
N GLY A 29 -5.95 -18.53 -8.27
CA GLY A 29 -4.80 -17.98 -8.98
C GLY A 29 -3.56 -17.74 -8.09
N PRO A 30 -2.56 -17.09 -8.63
CA PRO A 30 -1.33 -16.81 -7.89
C PRO A 30 -1.57 -15.88 -6.68
N VAL A 31 -0.82 -16.10 -5.62
CA VAL A 31 -0.82 -15.24 -4.42
C VAL A 31 0.51 -14.53 -4.29
N ILE A 32 0.46 -13.28 -3.82
CA ILE A 32 1.64 -12.50 -3.50
C ILE A 32 2.02 -12.75 -2.05
N ALA A 33 3.30 -13.03 -1.81
CA ALA A 33 3.87 -13.12 -0.47
C ALA A 33 4.90 -11.99 -0.29
N GLN A 34 4.75 -11.24 0.79
CA GLN A 34 5.63 -10.12 1.13
C GLN A 34 6.10 -10.22 2.58
N PRO A 35 7.30 -9.73 2.91
CA PRO A 35 7.70 -9.56 4.30
C PRO A 35 6.69 -8.66 5.03
N PHE A 36 6.32 -9.05 6.26
CA PHE A 36 5.52 -8.19 7.10
C PHE A 36 6.37 -7.02 7.61
N MET A 37 5.95 -5.82 7.31
CA MET A 37 6.60 -4.58 7.71
C MET A 37 5.93 -4.00 8.95
N LYS A 38 6.70 -3.91 10.05
CA LYS A 38 6.17 -3.38 11.33
C LYS A 38 5.83 -1.89 11.26
N GLU A 39 6.40 -1.19 10.31
CA GLU A 39 6.15 0.22 10.02
C GLU A 39 4.67 0.53 9.76
N VAL A 40 3.87 -0.49 9.44
CA VAL A 40 2.41 -0.35 9.30
C VAL A 40 1.75 0.17 10.59
N TYR A 41 2.30 -0.14 11.77
CA TYR A 41 1.80 0.36 13.05
C TYR A 41 2.06 1.86 13.26
N ASP A 42 3.07 2.42 12.60
CA ASP A 42 3.35 3.86 12.60
C ASP A 42 2.45 4.60 11.60
N GLY A 43 1.88 3.87 10.66
CA GLY A 43 0.96 4.33 9.64
C GLY A 43 1.47 4.08 8.22
N GLU A 44 0.52 3.88 7.31
CA GLU A 44 0.75 3.77 5.87
C GLU A 44 0.48 5.12 5.20
N LEU A 45 1.46 5.62 4.46
CA LEU A 45 1.26 6.82 3.66
C LEU A 45 0.59 6.45 2.34
N ARG A 46 -0.39 7.25 1.92
CA ARG A 46 -0.91 7.25 0.55
C ARG A 46 -0.62 8.60 -0.08
N ALA A 47 0.27 8.61 -1.06
CA ALA A 47 0.68 9.81 -1.78
C ALA A 47 0.08 9.80 -3.19
N LEU A 48 -0.68 10.84 -3.53
CA LEU A 48 -1.35 11.01 -4.81
C LEU A 48 -0.52 11.90 -5.72
N PHE A 49 -0.35 11.46 -6.96
CA PHE A 49 0.38 12.18 -8.00
C PHE A 49 -0.45 12.32 -9.27
N TYR A 50 -0.29 13.45 -9.93
CA TYR A 50 -0.82 13.70 -11.26
C TYR A 50 0.24 14.32 -12.15
N ALA A 51 0.47 13.71 -13.29
CA ALA A 51 1.45 14.15 -14.31
C ALA A 51 2.84 14.45 -13.71
N GLY A 52 3.32 13.57 -12.80
CA GLY A 52 4.63 13.69 -12.16
C GLY A 52 4.69 14.62 -10.95
N LYS A 53 3.55 15.22 -10.50
CA LYS A 53 3.51 16.14 -9.36
C LYS A 53 2.64 15.63 -8.23
N GLU A 54 3.11 15.77 -7.00
CA GLU A 54 2.32 15.44 -5.80
C GLU A 54 1.08 16.35 -5.73
N LEU A 55 -0.09 15.72 -5.60
CA LEU A 55 -1.36 16.41 -5.29
C LEU A 55 -1.56 16.53 -3.78
N GLY A 56 -1.12 15.52 -3.04
CA GLY A 56 -1.22 15.47 -1.60
C GLY A 56 -0.95 14.08 -1.06
N THR A 57 -0.65 14.04 0.23
CA THR A 57 -0.36 12.79 0.96
C THR A 57 -1.19 12.74 2.23
N ILE A 58 -1.69 11.56 2.54
CA ILE A 58 -2.32 11.24 3.82
C ILE A 58 -1.54 10.11 4.50
N ILE A 59 -1.62 10.08 5.83
CA ILE A 59 -1.22 8.93 6.63
C ILE A 59 -2.47 8.21 7.11
N LYS A 60 -2.50 6.89 6.92
CA LYS A 60 -3.56 6.00 7.42
C LYS A 60 -2.98 5.18 8.56
N LYS A 61 -3.61 5.22 9.72
CA LYS A 61 -3.20 4.43 10.89
C LYS A 61 -4.21 3.33 11.14
N PRO A 62 -3.78 2.07 11.32
CA PRO A 62 -4.69 1.00 11.72
C PRO A 62 -5.28 1.32 13.10
N GLN A 63 -6.43 0.72 13.41
CA GLN A 63 -6.96 0.73 14.76
C GLN A 63 -6.05 -0.05 15.72
N ASP A 64 -6.13 0.29 17.00
CA ASP A 64 -5.35 -0.40 18.03
C ASP A 64 -5.62 -1.92 17.98
N GLY A 65 -4.54 -2.68 17.83
CA GLY A 65 -4.59 -4.14 17.74
C GLY A 65 -4.77 -4.70 16.33
N ASP A 66 -4.98 -3.86 15.32
CA ASP A 66 -5.03 -4.26 13.92
C ASP A 66 -3.70 -3.96 13.19
N TYR A 67 -3.52 -4.57 12.02
CA TYR A 67 -2.38 -4.33 11.13
C TYR A 67 -2.82 -3.87 9.73
N LEU A 68 -4.12 -3.73 9.49
CA LEU A 68 -4.67 -3.25 8.22
C LEU A 68 -5.04 -1.77 8.34
N ALA A 69 -4.29 -0.91 7.66
CA ALA A 69 -4.57 0.52 7.58
C ALA A 69 -5.68 0.82 6.56
N ASN A 70 -6.84 0.19 6.71
CA ASN A 70 -7.96 0.30 5.79
C ASN A 70 -9.04 1.23 6.33
N ILE A 71 -9.32 2.33 5.61
CA ILE A 71 -10.34 3.32 5.99
C ILE A 71 -11.74 2.69 6.09
N ALA A 72 -12.06 1.73 5.20
CA ALA A 72 -13.34 1.02 5.26
C ALA A 72 -13.52 0.17 6.53
N GLN A 73 -12.43 -0.13 7.22
CA GLN A 73 -12.39 -0.85 8.49
C GLN A 73 -12.16 0.08 9.69
N GLY A 74 -12.29 1.40 9.50
CA GLY A 74 -12.24 2.39 10.56
C GLY A 74 -10.83 2.94 10.84
N ALA A 75 -9.86 2.74 9.96
CA ALA A 75 -8.57 3.41 10.09
C ALA A 75 -8.74 4.94 10.05
N MET A 76 -8.04 5.63 10.92
CA MET A 76 -7.97 7.10 10.90
C MET A 76 -7.01 7.56 9.81
N PHE A 77 -7.30 8.72 9.22
CA PHE A 77 -6.40 9.34 8.27
C PHE A 77 -6.27 10.83 8.56
N GLU A 78 -5.10 11.36 8.29
CA GLU A 78 -4.79 12.78 8.42
C GLU A 78 -3.86 13.24 7.29
N LYS A 79 -3.84 14.54 7.02
CA LYS A 79 -2.90 15.10 6.03
C LYS A 79 -1.47 14.89 6.52
N TYR A 80 -0.60 14.55 5.59
CA TYR A 80 0.81 14.30 5.88
C TYR A 80 1.70 14.99 4.85
N GLN A 81 2.86 15.45 5.29
CA GLN A 81 3.86 16.01 4.39
C GLN A 81 4.86 14.93 4.00
N LEU A 82 4.85 14.54 2.75
CA LEU A 82 5.77 13.52 2.25
C LEU A 82 7.23 14.00 2.40
N PRO A 83 8.13 13.21 3.02
CA PRO A 83 9.55 13.57 3.12
C PRO A 83 10.16 13.82 1.75
N ALA A 84 11.03 14.83 1.63
CA ALA A 84 11.57 15.28 0.34
C ALA A 84 12.27 14.17 -0.45
N THR A 85 13.02 13.29 0.23
CA THR A 85 13.68 12.13 -0.40
C THR A 85 12.68 11.17 -1.02
N MET A 86 11.58 10.86 -0.33
CA MET A 86 10.54 9.98 -0.83
C MET A 86 9.74 10.65 -1.94
N ARG A 87 9.45 11.96 -1.79
CA ARG A 87 8.78 12.74 -2.84
C ARG A 87 9.56 12.68 -4.15
N ASN A 88 10.87 12.91 -4.12
CA ASN A 88 11.69 12.89 -5.33
C ASN A 88 11.65 11.53 -6.03
N ILE A 89 11.69 10.42 -5.25
CA ILE A 89 11.58 9.07 -5.81
C ILE A 89 10.21 8.86 -6.46
N CYS A 90 9.13 9.26 -5.77
CA CYS A 90 7.78 9.13 -6.32
C CYS A 90 7.57 10.02 -7.56
N GLU A 91 8.13 11.24 -7.59
CA GLU A 91 8.07 12.14 -8.74
C GLU A 91 8.76 11.53 -9.96
N GLU A 92 9.95 10.94 -9.78
CA GLU A 92 10.69 10.25 -10.85
C GLU A 92 9.85 9.11 -11.44
N ILE A 93 9.36 8.21 -10.59
CA ILE A 93 8.50 7.09 -11.03
C ILE A 93 7.21 7.59 -11.71
N ALA A 94 6.57 8.60 -11.14
CA ALA A 94 5.34 9.16 -11.69
C ALA A 94 5.57 9.86 -13.03
N TRP A 95 6.75 10.45 -13.23
CA TRP A 95 7.14 11.04 -14.51
C TRP A 95 7.34 9.98 -15.58
N ASP A 96 8.04 8.89 -15.25
CA ASP A 96 8.25 7.77 -16.17
C ASP A 96 6.90 7.12 -16.57
N LEU A 97 6.01 6.90 -15.62
CA LEU A 97 4.70 6.31 -15.88
C LEU A 97 3.78 7.22 -16.72
N LYS A 98 3.96 8.54 -16.64
CA LYS A 98 3.26 9.49 -17.50
C LYS A 98 3.58 9.26 -18.99
N GLU A 99 4.81 8.84 -19.33
CA GLU A 99 5.19 8.52 -20.72
C GLU A 99 4.43 7.30 -21.27
N PHE A 100 3.87 6.48 -20.39
CA PHE A 100 3.00 5.34 -20.73
C PHE A 100 1.50 5.68 -20.63
N ASP A 101 1.13 6.98 -20.69
CA ASP A 101 -0.26 7.44 -20.56
C ASP A 101 -0.94 7.09 -19.22
N VAL A 102 -0.15 6.97 -18.14
CA VAL A 102 -0.63 6.76 -16.78
C VAL A 102 -0.33 8.02 -15.92
N PRO A 103 -1.08 9.10 -16.09
CA PRO A 103 -0.79 10.36 -15.41
C PRO A 103 -1.22 10.39 -13.95
N PHE A 104 -2.19 9.58 -13.55
CA PHE A 104 -2.76 9.58 -12.19
C PHE A 104 -2.37 8.32 -11.43
N ILE A 105 -1.66 8.50 -10.32
CA ILE A 105 -1.00 7.42 -9.60
C ILE A 105 -1.17 7.65 -8.10
N ALA A 106 -1.33 6.56 -7.33
CA ALA A 106 -1.16 6.61 -5.88
C ALA A 106 -0.06 5.62 -5.45
N PHE A 107 0.83 6.10 -4.61
CA PHE A 107 1.84 5.28 -3.94
C PHE A 107 1.38 4.95 -2.53
N ASP A 108 1.44 3.67 -2.15
CA ASP A 108 1.36 3.26 -0.76
C ASP A 108 2.79 3.02 -0.23
N ILE A 109 3.09 3.62 0.93
CA ILE A 109 4.44 3.70 1.47
C ILE A 109 4.43 3.31 2.94
N LEU A 110 5.31 2.38 3.32
CA LEU A 110 5.57 2.01 4.71
C LEU A 110 7.02 2.37 5.07
N GLY A 111 7.19 3.28 6.01
CA GLY A 111 8.50 3.82 6.37
C GLY A 111 9.19 4.48 5.16
N THR A 112 10.24 3.86 4.63
CA THR A 112 11.00 4.32 3.46
C THR A 112 10.79 3.46 2.22
N ASN A 113 9.78 2.58 2.21
CA ASN A 113 9.56 1.62 1.13
C ASN A 113 8.21 1.87 0.45
N ILE A 114 8.23 2.00 -0.87
CA ILE A 114 7.02 1.94 -1.69
C ILE A 114 6.57 0.48 -1.73
N THR A 115 5.38 0.20 -1.23
CA THR A 115 4.82 -1.15 -1.12
C THR A 115 3.83 -1.45 -2.23
N GLU A 116 3.18 -0.42 -2.79
CA GLU A 116 2.21 -0.56 -3.87
C GLU A 116 2.18 0.69 -4.73
N ILE A 117 1.96 0.51 -6.04
CA ILE A 117 1.69 1.57 -7.00
C ILE A 117 0.32 1.32 -7.61
N ASN A 118 -0.62 2.20 -7.31
CA ASN A 118 -2.00 2.11 -7.78
C ASN A 118 -2.17 2.93 -9.07
N LEU A 119 -2.42 2.25 -10.18
CA LEU A 119 -2.48 2.85 -11.53
C LEU A 119 -3.89 3.11 -12.03
N THR A 120 -4.90 2.41 -11.49
CA THR A 120 -6.27 2.46 -12.01
C THR A 120 -7.28 3.01 -11.03
N CYS A 121 -7.12 2.70 -9.75
CA CYS A 121 -8.03 3.10 -8.68
C CYS A 121 -7.22 3.76 -7.57
N SER A 122 -6.77 4.97 -7.80
CA SER A 122 -5.87 5.69 -6.89
C SER A 122 -6.54 6.05 -5.55
N GLY A 123 -7.86 5.85 -5.44
CA GLY A 123 -8.59 6.03 -4.20
C GLY A 123 -8.75 7.50 -3.80
N LEU A 124 -8.99 7.73 -2.53
CA LEU A 124 -9.35 9.00 -1.92
C LEU A 124 -8.59 10.21 -2.46
N ILE A 125 -9.35 11.13 -3.06
CA ILE A 125 -8.98 12.54 -3.21
C ILE A 125 -9.69 13.28 -2.07
N VAL A 126 -8.94 13.78 -1.13
CA VAL A 126 -9.44 14.57 0.01
C VAL A 126 -8.96 16.00 -0.11
#